data_7ba89ef3fcc7dfcca1e8aa072ac64c8f
#
_entry.id   7ba89ef3fcc7dfcca1e8aa072ac64c8f
#
_cell.length_a   1.000
_cell.length_b   1.000
_cell.length_c   1.000
_cell.angle_alpha   90.00
_cell.angle_beta   90.00
_cell.angle_gamma   90.00
#
_symmetry.space_group_name_H-M   'P 1'
#
loop_
_entity.id
_entity.type
_entity.pdbx_description
1 polymer ?
#
loop_
_entity_poly.entity_id
_entity_poly.type
_entity_poly.pdbx_seq_one_letter_code
_entity_poly.pdbx_strand_id
1 'polypeptide(L)'
;DPSKRPTADEWESALVKTVDLIQPCQNNDCDQKWYVFNGKTKPVCPYCGTPYKGKLPILNLYSSRKAGSFRPDDHRLMVWSGQSLYAWHVNRLIAPNERTTDEQKKRVGYFVFHNDQWWLVNEGLSGLISLPDRKTIGIGEKLLLEDNTQFILSSEDGGRLVVVQLLNN
;
A
#
# COMPACT_ATOMS: atom_id res chain seq x y z
N ASP A 1 6.10 -34.31 -0.11
CA ASP A 1 7.31 -34.02 0.64
C ASP A 1 7.01 -32.93 1.66
N PRO A 2 6.98 -33.19 2.98
CA PRO A 2 6.66 -32.20 4.02
C PRO A 2 7.63 -31.01 4.02
N SER A 3 8.88 -31.19 3.59
CA SER A 3 9.87 -30.09 3.54
C SER A 3 9.58 -29.05 2.45
N LYS A 4 8.66 -29.33 1.53
CA LYS A 4 8.23 -28.41 0.47
C LYS A 4 6.92 -27.69 0.78
N ARG A 5 6.33 -27.92 1.95
CA ARG A 5 5.12 -27.21 2.36
C ARG A 5 5.49 -25.83 2.90
N PRO A 6 4.75 -24.79 2.52
CA PRO A 6 4.96 -23.46 3.10
C PRO A 6 4.81 -23.51 4.63
N THR A 7 5.65 -22.78 5.31
CA THR A 7 5.55 -22.55 6.76
C THR A 7 4.36 -21.63 7.08
N ALA A 8 3.97 -21.55 8.34
CA ALA A 8 2.92 -20.63 8.80
C ALA A 8 3.30 -19.17 8.49
N ASP A 9 4.57 -18.80 8.69
CA ASP A 9 5.07 -17.45 8.42
C ASP A 9 5.03 -17.10 6.92
N GLU A 10 5.32 -18.08 6.04
CA GLU A 10 5.21 -17.91 4.59
C GLU A 10 3.75 -17.71 4.16
N TRP A 11 2.82 -18.46 4.76
CA TRP A 11 1.39 -18.29 4.53
C TRP A 11 0.91 -16.91 5.02
N GLU A 12 1.28 -16.50 6.24
CA GLU A 12 0.95 -15.19 6.79
C GLU A 12 1.44 -14.08 5.86
N SER A 13 2.71 -14.13 5.46
CA SER A 13 3.28 -13.14 4.54
C SER A 13 2.55 -13.09 3.19
N ALA A 14 2.19 -14.25 2.63
CA ALA A 14 1.46 -14.33 1.36
C ALA A 14 0.04 -13.74 1.48
N LEU A 15 -0.65 -14.02 2.59
CA LEU A 15 -2.00 -13.50 2.84
C LEU A 15 -1.99 -11.98 3.02
N VAL A 16 -1.04 -11.43 3.77
CA VAL A 16 -0.88 -9.97 3.94
C VAL A 16 -0.67 -9.29 2.59
N LYS A 17 0.25 -9.81 1.78
CA LYS A 17 0.48 -9.28 0.42
C LYS A 17 -0.75 -9.40 -0.47
N THR A 18 -1.54 -10.46 -0.33
CA THR A 18 -2.77 -10.64 -1.12
C THR A 18 -3.84 -9.64 -0.72
N VAL A 19 -4.01 -9.38 0.57
CA VAL A 19 -4.96 -8.36 1.07
C VAL A 19 -4.61 -6.98 0.54
N ASP A 20 -3.33 -6.64 0.46
CA ASP A 20 -2.86 -5.36 -0.07
C ASP A 20 -3.05 -5.22 -1.60
N LEU A 21 -3.38 -6.31 -2.31
CA LEU A 21 -3.70 -6.32 -3.74
C LEU A 21 -5.21 -6.24 -4.03
N ILE A 22 -6.06 -6.11 -3.02
CA ILE A 22 -7.51 -6.05 -3.17
C ILE A 22 -7.94 -4.70 -3.72
N GLN A 23 -8.84 -4.74 -4.72
CA GLN A 23 -9.47 -3.58 -5.34
C GLN A 23 -10.99 -3.68 -5.26
N PRO A 24 -11.71 -2.58 -5.02
CA PRO A 24 -13.16 -2.58 -5.17
C PRO A 24 -13.56 -2.64 -6.65
N CYS A 25 -14.57 -3.45 -6.95
CA CYS A 25 -15.19 -3.42 -8.27
C CYS A 25 -16.00 -2.13 -8.43
N GLN A 26 -15.83 -1.44 -9.57
CA GLN A 26 -16.60 -0.22 -9.86
C GLN A 26 -18.05 -0.48 -10.31
N ASN A 27 -18.40 -1.74 -10.57
CA ASN A 27 -19.78 -2.12 -10.85
C ASN A 27 -20.53 -2.39 -9.53
N ASN A 28 -21.51 -1.53 -9.22
CA ASN A 28 -22.31 -1.66 -8.01
C ASN A 28 -23.19 -2.93 -7.99
N ASP A 29 -23.45 -3.52 -9.15
CA ASP A 29 -24.25 -4.76 -9.29
C ASP A 29 -23.37 -6.02 -9.27
N CYS A 30 -22.06 -5.89 -9.07
CA CYS A 30 -21.16 -7.03 -8.96
C CYS A 30 -21.33 -7.74 -7.61
N ASP A 31 -21.69 -9.01 -7.61
CA ASP A 31 -21.92 -9.80 -6.39
C ASP A 31 -20.68 -9.89 -5.50
N GLN A 32 -19.50 -9.93 -6.08
CA GLN A 32 -18.25 -10.10 -5.33
C GLN A 32 -17.72 -8.79 -4.72
N LYS A 33 -18.10 -7.63 -5.24
CA LYS A 33 -17.69 -6.29 -4.78
C LYS A 33 -16.18 -6.02 -4.82
N TRP A 34 -15.33 -7.02 -4.60
CA TRP A 34 -13.89 -6.93 -4.46
C TRP A 34 -13.17 -7.97 -5.31
N TYR A 35 -11.97 -7.65 -5.77
CA TYR A 35 -11.10 -8.60 -6.49
C TYR A 35 -9.63 -8.29 -6.22
N VAL A 36 -8.78 -9.29 -6.41
CA VAL A 36 -7.33 -9.15 -6.33
C VAL A 36 -6.79 -8.70 -7.67
N PHE A 37 -5.96 -7.67 -7.67
CA PHE A 37 -5.28 -7.16 -8.86
C PHE A 37 -3.78 -7.04 -8.61
N ASN A 38 -2.96 -7.72 -9.40
CA ASN A 38 -1.52 -7.79 -9.21
C ASN A 38 -0.70 -6.76 -10.03
N GLY A 39 -1.34 -5.88 -10.77
CA GLY A 39 -0.69 -4.83 -11.57
C GLY A 39 -0.01 -5.31 -12.85
N LYS A 40 -0.13 -6.60 -13.23
CA LYS A 40 0.54 -7.17 -14.42
C LYS A 40 -0.33 -7.15 -15.69
N THR A 41 -1.61 -6.94 -15.55
CA THR A 41 -2.59 -6.92 -16.64
C THR A 41 -3.45 -5.67 -16.56
N LYS A 42 -4.39 -5.49 -17.48
CA LYS A 42 -5.40 -4.44 -17.31
C LYS A 42 -6.29 -4.76 -16.10
N PRO A 43 -6.62 -3.77 -15.25
CA PRO A 43 -7.48 -3.99 -14.09
C PRO A 43 -8.93 -4.20 -14.54
N VAL A 44 -9.32 -5.46 -14.67
CA VAL A 44 -10.67 -5.89 -15.02
C VAL A 44 -11.17 -6.80 -13.92
N CYS A 45 -12.39 -6.56 -13.43
CA CYS A 45 -12.99 -7.44 -12.45
C CYS A 45 -13.19 -8.84 -13.04
N PRO A 46 -12.61 -9.91 -12.47
CA PRO A 46 -12.69 -11.25 -13.03
C PRO A 46 -14.10 -11.88 -12.89
N TYR A 47 -14.96 -11.29 -12.07
CA TYR A 47 -16.29 -11.82 -11.78
C TYR A 47 -17.38 -11.26 -12.70
N CYS A 48 -17.33 -9.96 -13.01
CA CYS A 48 -18.35 -9.31 -13.84
C CYS A 48 -17.79 -8.70 -15.14
N GLY A 49 -16.48 -8.78 -15.38
CA GLY A 49 -15.84 -8.25 -16.59
C GLY A 49 -15.73 -6.72 -16.64
N THR A 50 -16.12 -5.99 -15.60
CA THR A 50 -16.06 -4.52 -15.58
C THR A 50 -14.62 -4.05 -15.52
N PRO A 51 -14.14 -3.26 -16.50
CA PRO A 51 -12.81 -2.64 -16.42
C PRO A 51 -12.81 -1.51 -15.39
N TYR A 52 -11.70 -1.36 -14.68
CA TYR A 52 -11.46 -0.19 -13.85
C TYR A 52 -11.29 1.04 -14.75
N LYS A 53 -11.99 2.12 -14.42
CA LYS A 53 -11.92 3.39 -15.15
C LYS A 53 -11.28 4.46 -14.27
N GLY A 54 -10.36 5.23 -14.87
CA GLY A 54 -9.68 6.31 -14.22
C GLY A 54 -8.27 5.95 -13.73
N LYS A 55 -7.74 6.79 -12.86
CA LYS A 55 -6.37 6.66 -12.30
C LYS A 55 -6.37 5.68 -11.14
N LEU A 56 -5.57 4.63 -11.24
CA LEU A 56 -5.38 3.62 -10.20
C LEU A 56 -3.95 3.71 -9.65
N PRO A 57 -3.74 4.22 -8.42
CA PRO A 57 -2.42 4.21 -7.83
C PRO A 57 -2.03 2.82 -7.33
N ILE A 58 -0.79 2.44 -7.61
CA ILE A 58 -0.12 1.28 -7.05
C ILE A 58 1.10 1.79 -6.30
N LEU A 59 1.19 1.46 -5.03
CA LEU A 59 2.36 1.78 -4.22
C LEU A 59 3.34 0.60 -4.25
N ASN A 60 4.49 0.81 -4.88
CA ASN A 60 5.57 -0.16 -4.86
C ASN A 60 6.42 0.10 -3.62
N LEU A 61 6.54 -0.89 -2.73
CA LEU A 61 7.19 -0.76 -1.45
C LEU A 61 8.64 -1.22 -1.52
N TYR A 62 9.52 -0.41 -0.95
CA TYR A 62 10.95 -0.65 -0.79
C TYR A 62 11.28 -0.54 0.69
N SER A 63 12.14 -1.40 1.22
CA SER A 63 12.53 -1.34 2.63
C SER A 63 13.99 -1.03 2.83
N SER A 64 14.28 -0.31 3.90
CA SER A 64 15.64 -0.05 4.36
C SER A 64 16.25 -1.33 4.95
N ARG A 65 17.45 -1.68 4.45
CA ARG A 65 18.31 -2.74 5.00
C ARG A 65 19.48 -2.17 5.81
N LYS A 66 19.81 -0.93 5.51
CA LYS A 66 20.75 -0.04 6.20
C LYS A 66 20.26 1.38 5.97
N ALA A 67 20.52 2.29 6.88
CA ALA A 67 20.12 3.69 6.76
C ALA A 67 20.42 4.25 5.36
N GLY A 68 19.38 4.71 4.67
CA GLY A 68 19.47 5.31 3.33
C GLY A 68 19.57 4.34 2.15
N SER A 69 19.59 3.01 2.38
CA SER A 69 19.66 2.01 1.31
C SER A 69 18.35 1.22 1.23
N PHE A 70 17.52 1.52 0.26
CA PHE A 70 16.24 0.87 0.03
C PHE A 70 16.32 -0.20 -1.05
N ARG A 71 15.68 -1.34 -0.84
CA ARG A 71 15.56 -2.44 -1.80
C ARG A 71 14.10 -2.83 -1.99
N PRO A 72 13.70 -3.29 -3.19
CA PRO A 72 12.33 -3.76 -3.43
C PRO A 72 11.94 -4.86 -2.44
N ASP A 73 10.71 -4.75 -1.91
CA ASP A 73 10.13 -5.74 -1.00
C ASP A 73 9.30 -6.81 -1.70
N ASP A 74 9.12 -6.71 -3.02
CA ASP A 74 8.11 -7.50 -3.74
C ASP A 74 6.74 -7.41 -3.05
N HIS A 75 6.40 -6.24 -2.59
CA HIS A 75 5.17 -5.90 -1.89
C HIS A 75 4.56 -4.65 -2.53
N ARG A 76 3.29 -4.73 -2.88
CA ARG A 76 2.53 -3.64 -3.48
C ARG A 76 1.27 -3.42 -2.70
N LEU A 77 0.85 -2.17 -2.65
CA LEU A 77 -0.43 -1.77 -2.08
C LEU A 77 -1.28 -1.14 -3.18
N MET A 78 -2.44 -1.72 -3.47
CA MET A 78 -3.43 -1.13 -4.35
C MET A 78 -4.20 -0.08 -3.59
N VAL A 79 -4.29 1.13 -4.14
CA VAL A 79 -4.95 2.24 -3.46
C VAL A 79 -6.41 2.35 -3.87
N TRP A 80 -7.30 2.46 -2.90
CA TRP A 80 -8.70 2.80 -3.09
C TRP A 80 -9.16 3.84 -2.05
N SER A 81 -10.20 4.59 -2.36
CA SER A 81 -10.64 5.71 -1.52
C SER A 81 -11.22 5.22 -0.20
N GLY A 82 -10.69 5.68 0.91
CA GLY A 82 -11.00 5.25 2.26
C GLY A 82 -10.09 4.16 2.82
N GLN A 83 -9.17 3.62 2.02
CA GLN A 83 -8.22 2.62 2.49
C GLN A 83 -7.30 3.18 3.57
N SER A 84 -7.07 2.39 4.60
CA SER A 84 -6.21 2.74 5.72
C SER A 84 -4.77 2.29 5.52
N LEU A 85 -3.84 3.11 5.98
CA LEU A 85 -2.42 2.78 6.11
C LEU A 85 -2.12 2.44 7.58
N TYR A 86 -1.39 1.35 7.80
CA TYR A 86 -1.07 0.83 9.13
C TYR A 86 0.44 0.67 9.33
N ALA A 87 0.87 0.43 10.57
CA ALA A 87 2.27 0.27 10.93
C ALA A 87 3.02 -0.78 10.09
N TRP A 88 2.39 -1.89 9.72
CA TRP A 88 2.99 -2.94 8.87
C TRP A 88 3.18 -2.54 7.40
N HIS A 89 2.50 -1.48 6.92
CA HIS A 89 2.81 -0.87 5.64
C HIS A 89 4.01 0.09 5.74
N VAL A 90 4.26 0.64 6.92
CA VAL A 90 5.31 1.64 7.18
C VAL A 90 6.66 0.99 7.43
N ASN A 91 6.67 -0.15 8.13
CA ASN A 91 7.89 -0.87 8.48
C ASN A 91 7.73 -2.38 8.23
N ARG A 92 8.65 -2.96 7.48
CA ARG A 92 8.64 -4.39 7.11
C ARG A 92 8.84 -5.34 8.30
N LEU A 93 9.41 -4.85 9.40
CA LEU A 93 9.65 -5.66 10.59
C LEU A 93 8.39 -5.84 11.45
N ILE A 94 7.31 -5.13 11.11
CA ILE A 94 6.01 -5.26 11.76
C ILE A 94 5.14 -6.15 10.88
N ALA A 95 4.71 -7.29 11.41
CA ALA A 95 3.76 -8.19 10.75
C ALA A 95 2.38 -8.08 11.44
N PRO A 96 1.26 -8.00 10.67
CA PRO A 96 -0.09 -7.96 11.23
C PRO A 96 -0.51 -9.37 11.67
N ASN A 97 -0.22 -9.74 12.89
CA ASN A 97 -0.56 -11.03 13.49
C ASN A 97 -1.13 -10.86 14.92
N GLU A 98 -1.29 -11.96 15.64
CA GLU A 98 -1.81 -11.96 17.01
C GLU A 98 -0.95 -11.17 18.02
N ARG A 99 0.34 -10.97 17.71
CA ARG A 99 1.29 -10.22 18.55
C ARG A 99 1.27 -8.72 18.26
N THR A 100 0.51 -8.29 17.24
CA THR A 100 0.38 -6.87 16.90
C THR A 100 -0.28 -6.12 18.04
N THR A 101 0.39 -5.10 18.55
CA THR A 101 -0.10 -4.28 19.67
C THR A 101 -1.28 -3.40 19.23
N ASP A 102 -2.09 -2.94 20.18
CA ASP A 102 -3.22 -2.07 19.88
C ASP A 102 -2.77 -0.73 19.24
N GLU A 103 -1.58 -0.25 19.59
CA GLU A 103 -0.99 0.92 18.95
C GLU A 103 -0.64 0.66 17.50
N GLN A 104 -0.07 -0.49 17.16
CA GLN A 104 0.27 -0.88 15.80
C GLN A 104 -0.97 -1.14 14.93
N LYS A 105 -2.12 -1.45 15.54
CA LYS A 105 -3.40 -1.62 14.85
C LYS A 105 -4.10 -0.31 14.54
N LYS A 106 -3.63 0.82 15.09
CA LYS A 106 -4.17 2.13 14.77
C LYS A 106 -3.80 2.53 13.35
N ARG A 107 -4.74 3.17 12.68
CA ARG A 107 -4.50 3.76 11.39
C ARG A 107 -3.53 4.93 11.53
N VAL A 108 -2.50 4.96 10.70
CA VAL A 108 -1.48 6.03 10.68
C VAL A 108 -1.65 7.00 9.51
N GLY A 109 -2.53 6.66 8.58
CA GLY A 109 -2.92 7.47 7.45
C GLY A 109 -4.02 6.81 6.64
N TYR A 110 -4.54 7.49 5.65
CA TYR A 110 -5.53 6.93 4.73
C TYR A 110 -5.44 7.58 3.36
N PHE A 111 -6.02 6.91 2.37
CA PHE A 111 -6.06 7.38 0.99
C PHE A 111 -7.44 7.93 0.65
N VAL A 112 -7.46 9.00 -0.14
CA VAL A 112 -8.69 9.62 -0.62
C VAL A 112 -8.55 10.09 -2.06
N PHE A 113 -9.60 9.84 -2.85
CA PHE A 113 -9.75 10.43 -4.18
C PHE A 113 -10.65 11.65 -4.09
N HIS A 114 -10.10 12.82 -4.45
CA HIS A 114 -10.82 14.07 -4.39
C HIS A 114 -10.34 15.02 -5.50
N ASN A 115 -11.28 15.68 -6.19
CA ASN A 115 -11.00 16.59 -7.31
C ASN A 115 -10.10 15.97 -8.39
N ASP A 116 -10.43 14.74 -8.81
CA ASP A 116 -9.67 13.95 -9.82
C ASP A 116 -8.19 13.68 -9.44
N GLN A 117 -7.88 13.75 -8.16
CA GLN A 117 -6.55 13.51 -7.60
C GLN A 117 -6.57 12.54 -6.44
N TRP A 118 -5.48 11.79 -6.29
CA TRP A 118 -5.26 10.90 -5.17
C TRP A 118 -4.38 11.54 -4.11
N TRP A 119 -4.75 11.35 -2.87
CA TRP A 119 -4.04 11.91 -1.72
C TRP A 119 -3.81 10.85 -0.65
N LEU A 120 -2.62 10.90 -0.03
CA LEU A 120 -2.35 10.27 1.25
C LEU A 120 -2.52 11.34 2.34
N VAL A 121 -3.44 11.11 3.27
CA VAL A 121 -3.61 11.96 4.46
C VAL A 121 -2.82 11.36 5.61
N ASN A 122 -1.92 12.15 6.18
CA ASN A 122 -1.09 11.75 7.32
C ASN A 122 -1.86 11.93 8.63
N GLU A 123 -2.09 10.85 9.38
CA GLU A 123 -2.74 10.90 10.70
C GLU A 123 -1.80 10.64 11.87
N GLY A 124 -0.69 9.93 11.65
CA GLY A 124 0.20 9.52 12.73
C GLY A 124 1.66 9.27 12.32
N LEU A 125 2.06 9.60 11.09
CA LEU A 125 3.43 9.41 10.62
C LEU A 125 4.26 10.65 10.93
N SER A 126 5.11 10.56 11.95
CA SER A 126 6.05 11.65 12.29
C SER A 126 7.23 11.75 11.32
N GLY A 127 7.53 10.68 10.58
CA GLY A 127 8.67 10.57 9.66
C GLY A 127 8.31 10.58 8.18
N LEU A 128 7.10 11.02 7.80
CA LEU A 128 6.69 11.08 6.41
C LEU A 128 7.44 12.19 5.66
N ILE A 129 8.22 11.80 4.65
CA ILE A 129 9.08 12.71 3.88
C ILE A 129 8.80 12.51 2.39
N SER A 130 8.42 13.58 1.70
CA SER A 130 8.31 13.62 0.24
C SER A 130 9.67 13.81 -0.42
N LEU A 131 9.91 13.14 -1.55
CA LEU A 131 11.13 13.25 -2.34
C LEU A 131 10.83 13.93 -3.69
N PRO A 132 11.85 14.57 -4.34
CA PRO A 132 13.25 14.63 -3.96
C PRO A 132 13.58 15.70 -2.91
N ASP A 133 12.71 16.68 -2.70
CA ASP A 133 12.97 17.89 -1.89
C ASP A 133 13.15 17.62 -0.40
N ARG A 134 12.91 16.37 0.04
CA ARG A 134 12.93 15.93 1.44
C ARG A 134 12.00 16.77 2.36
N LYS A 135 10.87 17.18 1.79
CA LYS A 135 9.87 17.93 2.53
C LYS A 135 9.15 17.01 3.51
N THR A 136 9.14 17.39 4.78
CA THR A 136 8.34 16.71 5.81
C THR A 136 6.86 17.01 5.58
N ILE A 137 6.02 15.97 5.60
CA ILE A 137 4.57 16.07 5.57
C ILE A 137 4.07 15.84 6.99
N GLY A 138 3.62 16.89 7.65
CA GLY A 138 3.19 16.86 9.05
C GLY A 138 1.90 16.07 9.26
N ILE A 139 1.61 15.75 10.53
CA ILE A 139 0.32 15.15 10.92
C ILE A 139 -0.80 16.13 10.59
N GLY A 140 -1.86 15.63 9.94
CA GLY A 140 -2.97 16.44 9.41
C GLY A 140 -2.75 16.99 8.00
N GLU A 141 -1.53 16.93 7.47
CA GLU A 141 -1.23 17.31 6.10
C GLU A 141 -1.50 16.15 5.12
N LYS A 142 -1.53 16.49 3.83
CA LYS A 142 -1.76 15.54 2.75
C LYS A 142 -0.65 15.59 1.71
N LEU A 143 -0.34 14.42 1.14
CA LEU A 143 0.61 14.23 0.06
C LEU A 143 -0.14 13.83 -1.21
N LEU A 144 0.11 14.56 -2.31
CA LEU A 144 -0.43 14.23 -3.62
C LEU A 144 0.27 13.00 -4.19
N LEU A 145 -0.51 12.05 -4.72
CA LEU A 145 -0.03 10.83 -5.36
C LEU A 145 -0.11 10.97 -6.87
N GLU A 146 1.00 11.29 -7.49
CA GLU A 146 1.16 11.31 -8.94
C GLU A 146 2.08 10.17 -9.40
N ASP A 147 2.12 9.92 -10.69
CA ASP A 147 3.02 8.90 -11.23
C ASP A 147 4.47 9.24 -10.92
N ASN A 148 5.24 8.22 -10.48
CA ASN A 148 6.62 8.36 -10.01
C ASN A 148 6.83 9.21 -8.75
N THR A 149 5.78 9.66 -8.07
CA THR A 149 5.93 10.28 -6.74
C THR A 149 6.64 9.31 -5.80
N GLN A 150 7.64 9.81 -5.09
CA GLN A 150 8.40 9.04 -4.10
C GLN A 150 8.29 9.69 -2.72
N PHE A 151 8.14 8.85 -1.72
CA PHE A 151 8.12 9.30 -0.33
C PHE A 151 8.59 8.22 0.64
N ILE A 152 9.17 8.66 1.75
CA ILE A 152 9.63 7.79 2.83
C ILE A 152 8.55 7.80 3.92
N LEU A 153 8.04 6.62 4.27
CA LEU A 153 7.08 6.44 5.37
C LEU A 153 7.78 6.43 6.73
N SER A 154 8.97 5.84 6.79
CA SER A 154 9.84 5.83 7.97
C SER A 154 11.30 5.69 7.54
N SER A 155 12.19 6.44 8.19
CA SER A 155 13.65 6.36 8.01
C SER A 155 14.32 5.38 8.99
N GLU A 156 13.56 4.73 9.85
CA GLU A 156 14.06 3.74 10.80
C GLU A 156 14.51 2.45 10.11
N ASP A 157 15.16 1.55 10.85
CA ASP A 157 15.51 0.23 10.35
C ASP A 157 14.24 -0.54 9.96
N GLY A 158 14.23 -1.13 8.77
CA GLY A 158 13.05 -1.75 8.18
C GLY A 158 11.99 -0.78 7.65
N GLY A 159 12.17 0.52 7.84
CA GLY A 159 11.27 1.56 7.33
C GLY A 159 11.16 1.53 5.81
N ARG A 160 10.05 2.01 5.28
CA ARG A 160 9.73 1.89 3.86
C ARG A 160 9.77 3.21 3.11
N LEU A 161 10.33 3.12 1.89
CA LEU A 161 10.17 4.08 0.81
C LEU A 161 9.09 3.55 -0.14
N VAL A 162 8.30 4.45 -0.67
CA VAL A 162 7.25 4.17 -1.64
C VAL A 162 7.57 4.84 -2.96
N VAL A 163 7.34 4.13 -4.05
CA VAL A 163 7.30 4.67 -5.41
C VAL A 163 5.90 4.46 -5.96
N VAL A 164 5.21 5.54 -6.30
CA VAL A 164 3.86 5.50 -6.88
C VAL A 164 3.94 5.15 -8.35
N GLN A 165 3.14 4.20 -8.77
CA GLN A 165 2.83 3.92 -10.18
C GLN A 165 1.37 4.24 -10.40
N LEU A 166 1.06 5.10 -11.35
CA LEU A 166 -0.30 5.48 -11.67
C LEU A 166 -0.73 4.83 -12.99
N LEU A 167 -1.61 3.84 -12.91
CA LEU A 167 -2.22 3.26 -14.10
C LEU A 167 -3.36 4.18 -14.55
N ASN A 168 -3.33 4.56 -15.82
CA ASN A 168 -4.42 5.28 -16.50
C ASN A 168 -5.17 4.29 -17.40
N ASN A 169 -6.47 4.13 -17.18
CA ASN A 169 -7.35 3.24 -17.95
C ASN A 169 -8.60 3.99 -18.44
#